data_39e9ec82e2f35dc1ee272c59ae595a41
#
_entry.id   39e9ec82e2f35dc1ee272c59ae595a41
#
_cell.length_a   1.000
_cell.length_b   1.000
_cell.length_c   1.000
_cell.angle_alpha   90.00
_cell.angle_beta   90.00
_cell.angle_gamma   90.00
#
_symmetry.space_group_name_H-M   'P 1'
#
loop_
_entity.id
_entity.type
_entity.pdbx_description
1 polymer ?
#
loop_
_entity_poly.entity_id
_entity_poly.type
_entity_poly.pdbx_seq_one_letter_code
_entity_poly.pdbx_strand_id
1 'polypeptide(L)'
;MTANKKPGQWNKETIIIVGLMCMVFLWTLNRVELENKPQDDTTEQIEKSKKEATQVDKALVPLATGKEPIDKIFVQSGCAACHMIPGIRVAKGREGPKLELGTNASRRLADPNYRGQANTEWEYVQESILNPGAYIVQGYPDHVMPRWYGQKLTAGALDKIITYLLKIEEVP
;
A
#
# COMPACT_ATOMS: atom_id res chain seq x y z
N MET A 1 -0.71 72.33 -61.96
CA MET A 1 0.19 72.67 -60.83
C MET A 1 0.30 71.43 -59.96
N THR A 2 1.32 70.63 -60.16
CA THR A 2 1.56 69.41 -59.44
C THR A 2 2.68 69.65 -58.40
N ALA A 3 2.28 69.55 -57.13
CA ALA A 3 3.18 69.69 -56.01
C ALA A 3 4.11 68.46 -55.89
N ASN A 4 5.35 68.64 -56.14
CA ASN A 4 6.42 67.62 -56.00
C ASN A 4 6.68 67.40 -54.49
N LYS A 5 6.18 66.34 -53.91
CA LYS A 5 6.44 65.95 -52.52
C LYS A 5 7.75 65.18 -52.47
N LYS A 6 8.78 65.82 -51.86
CA LYS A 6 10.07 65.16 -51.60
C LYS A 6 9.89 63.93 -50.71
N PRO A 7 10.55 62.83 -51.05
CA PRO A 7 10.46 61.60 -50.20
C PRO A 7 11.19 61.77 -48.87
N GLY A 8 10.46 61.56 -47.81
CA GLY A 8 10.84 61.06 -46.50
C GLY A 8 12.11 61.61 -45.84
N GLN A 9 12.05 62.82 -45.32
CA GLN A 9 12.99 63.21 -44.24
C GLN A 9 12.38 62.75 -42.92
N TRP A 10 12.84 61.63 -42.42
CA TRP A 10 12.39 61.10 -41.11
C TRP A 10 12.94 61.97 -40.02
N ASN A 11 12.05 62.48 -39.17
CA ASN A 11 12.44 63.29 -38.00
C ASN A 11 13.16 62.35 -37.00
N LYS A 12 14.16 62.91 -36.29
CA LYS A 12 14.95 62.17 -35.32
C LYS A 12 14.08 61.42 -34.31
N GLU A 13 12.96 61.99 -33.93
CA GLU A 13 11.98 61.38 -33.01
C GLU A 13 11.30 60.16 -33.61
N THR A 14 10.97 60.18 -34.92
CA THR A 14 10.38 59.02 -35.62
C THR A 14 11.36 57.87 -35.69
N ILE A 15 12.65 58.14 -35.88
CA ILE A 15 13.67 57.10 -35.92
C ILE A 15 13.84 56.48 -34.51
N ILE A 16 13.79 57.28 -33.44
CA ILE A 16 13.88 56.79 -32.07
C ILE A 16 12.68 55.92 -31.70
N ILE A 17 11.45 56.33 -32.09
CA ILE A 17 10.24 55.60 -31.80
C ILE A 17 10.24 54.25 -32.54
N VAL A 18 10.62 54.22 -33.82
CA VAL A 18 10.74 53.00 -34.60
C VAL A 18 11.81 52.05 -34.03
N GLY A 19 12.94 52.62 -33.61
CA GLY A 19 14.02 51.87 -32.96
C GLY A 19 13.58 51.22 -31.65
N LEU A 20 12.84 51.96 -30.81
CA LEU A 20 12.28 51.41 -29.56
C LEU A 20 11.22 50.31 -29.83
N MET A 21 10.33 50.52 -30.81
CA MET A 21 9.37 49.47 -31.20
C MET A 21 10.06 48.23 -31.71
N CYS A 22 11.10 48.35 -32.53
CA CYS A 22 11.87 47.21 -33.01
C CYS A 22 12.57 46.48 -31.85
N MET A 23 13.13 47.25 -30.86
CA MET A 23 13.77 46.61 -29.69
C MET A 23 12.77 45.84 -28.83
N VAL A 24 11.58 46.40 -28.58
CA VAL A 24 10.52 45.72 -27.84
C VAL A 24 10.03 44.49 -28.60
N PHE A 25 9.87 44.60 -29.92
CA PHE A 25 9.45 43.48 -30.75
C PHE A 25 10.51 42.37 -30.79
N LEU A 26 11.78 42.68 -30.91
CA LEU A 26 12.87 41.72 -30.83
C LEU A 26 12.96 41.09 -29.44
N TRP A 27 12.72 41.87 -28.39
CA TRP A 27 12.71 41.36 -27.02
C TRP A 27 11.53 40.41 -26.77
N THR A 28 10.33 40.70 -27.30
CA THR A 28 9.17 39.81 -27.22
C THR A 28 9.37 38.55 -28.04
N LEU A 29 9.96 38.61 -29.24
CA LEU A 29 10.28 37.43 -30.05
C LEU A 29 11.28 36.52 -29.32
N ASN A 30 12.31 37.09 -28.72
CA ASN A 30 13.31 36.32 -27.96
C ASN A 30 12.72 35.72 -26.68
N ARG A 31 11.71 36.36 -26.10
CA ARG A 31 10.95 35.76 -24.97
C ARG A 31 10.08 34.59 -25.40
N VAL A 32 9.43 34.69 -26.55
CA VAL A 32 8.57 33.61 -27.08
C VAL A 32 9.41 32.38 -27.44
N GLU A 33 10.65 32.55 -27.92
CA GLU A 33 11.54 31.43 -28.23
C GLU A 33 12.07 30.70 -26.96
N LEU A 34 12.18 31.45 -25.83
CA LEU A 34 12.56 30.88 -24.52
C LEU A 34 11.40 30.11 -23.85
N GLU A 35 10.15 30.46 -24.17
CA GLU A 35 8.95 29.78 -23.66
C GLU A 35 8.51 28.60 -24.52
N ASN A 36 8.96 28.51 -25.78
CA ASN A 36 8.65 27.43 -26.72
C ASN A 36 9.77 26.37 -26.83
N LYS A 37 10.59 26.19 -25.81
CA LYS A 37 11.37 24.97 -25.68
C LYS A 37 10.36 23.87 -25.37
N PRO A 38 10.25 22.79 -26.21
CA PRO A 38 9.41 21.67 -25.85
C PRO A 38 9.91 21.17 -24.50
N GLN A 39 9.11 21.40 -23.46
CA GLN A 39 9.34 20.82 -22.17
C GLN A 39 9.02 19.34 -22.36
N ASP A 40 10.05 18.55 -22.55
CA ASP A 40 9.99 17.08 -22.53
C ASP A 40 9.79 16.61 -21.08
N ASP A 41 8.84 17.30 -20.42
CA ASP A 41 8.46 17.10 -19.03
C ASP A 41 7.58 15.83 -18.88
N THR A 42 7.08 15.34 -20.02
CA THR A 42 6.24 14.14 -20.04
C THR A 42 7.08 12.88 -19.83
N THR A 43 8.31 12.85 -20.34
CA THR A 43 9.18 11.68 -20.22
C THR A 43 9.83 11.63 -18.83
N GLU A 44 10.23 12.78 -18.27
CA GLU A 44 10.75 12.84 -16.88
C GLU A 44 9.66 12.58 -15.84
N GLN A 45 8.45 13.08 -16.05
CA GLN A 45 7.32 12.81 -15.16
C GLN A 45 6.87 11.35 -15.24
N ILE A 46 6.90 10.74 -16.44
CA ILE A 46 6.58 9.31 -16.62
C ILE A 46 7.67 8.45 -15.99
N GLU A 47 8.95 8.78 -16.13
CA GLU A 47 10.05 8.06 -15.48
C GLU A 47 10.04 8.25 -13.96
N LYS A 48 9.78 9.45 -13.47
CA LYS A 48 9.65 9.72 -12.03
C LYS A 48 8.43 9.01 -11.42
N SER A 49 7.29 9.05 -12.09
CA SER A 49 6.08 8.32 -11.70
C SER A 49 6.29 6.80 -11.77
N LYS A 50 7.03 6.31 -12.78
CA LYS A 50 7.38 4.88 -12.89
C LYS A 50 8.38 4.45 -11.82
N LYS A 51 9.30 5.35 -11.42
CA LYS A 51 10.29 5.09 -10.36
C LYS A 51 9.64 5.19 -8.97
N GLU A 52 8.70 6.10 -8.75
CA GLU A 52 7.88 6.16 -7.53
C GLU A 52 6.89 4.99 -7.45
N ALA A 53 6.26 4.59 -8.55
CA ALA A 53 5.40 3.38 -8.60
C ALA A 53 6.20 2.08 -8.40
N THR A 54 7.53 2.09 -8.58
CA THR A 54 8.39 0.91 -8.38
C THR A 54 8.96 0.85 -6.96
N GLN A 55 8.89 1.93 -6.19
CA GLN A 55 9.16 1.93 -4.75
C GLN A 55 7.89 1.56 -3.98
N VAL A 56 7.38 0.35 -4.21
CA VAL A 56 6.42 -0.24 -3.27
C VAL A 56 7.15 -0.34 -1.94
N ASP A 57 6.69 0.44 -0.95
CA ASP A 57 7.23 0.38 0.39
C ASP A 57 7.17 -1.09 0.83
N LYS A 58 8.33 -1.68 1.07
CA LYS A 58 8.47 -3.08 1.48
C LYS A 58 7.64 -3.39 2.73
N ALA A 59 7.31 -2.35 3.51
CA ALA A 59 6.39 -2.43 4.63
C ALA A 59 4.94 -2.70 4.21
N LEU A 60 4.52 -2.30 3.00
CA LEU A 60 3.16 -2.48 2.48
C LEU A 60 2.97 -3.79 1.70
N VAL A 61 4.05 -4.52 1.41
CA VAL A 61 3.93 -5.82 0.74
C VAL A 61 3.31 -6.83 1.71
N PRO A 62 2.16 -7.42 1.39
CA PRO A 62 1.56 -8.44 2.25
C PRO A 62 2.43 -9.70 2.30
N LEU A 63 2.47 -10.35 3.46
CA LEU A 63 3.15 -11.63 3.66
C LEU A 63 2.47 -12.74 2.85
N ALA A 64 1.15 -12.67 2.72
CA ALA A 64 0.35 -13.61 1.96
C ALA A 64 -0.84 -12.92 1.31
N THR A 65 -1.20 -13.37 0.10
CA THR A 65 -2.27 -12.80 -0.72
C THR A 65 -3.55 -13.63 -0.74
N GLY A 66 -3.47 -14.89 -0.27
CA GLY A 66 -4.56 -15.87 -0.36
C GLY A 66 -4.54 -16.70 -1.64
N LYS A 67 -3.70 -16.38 -2.61
CA LYS A 67 -3.51 -17.16 -3.85
C LYS A 67 -2.61 -18.37 -3.62
N GLU A 68 -1.74 -18.30 -2.62
CA GLU A 68 -0.77 -19.31 -2.26
C GLU A 68 -1.49 -20.56 -1.68
N PRO A 69 -0.89 -21.78 -1.77
CA PRO A 69 -1.30 -22.93 -1.00
C PRO A 69 -1.31 -22.63 0.51
N ILE A 70 -2.21 -23.24 1.27
CA ILE A 70 -2.42 -22.90 2.68
C ILE A 70 -1.19 -23.15 3.55
N ASP A 71 -0.41 -24.18 3.27
CA ASP A 71 0.85 -24.47 3.94
C ASP A 71 1.88 -23.34 3.76
N LYS A 72 1.97 -22.79 2.54
CA LYS A 72 2.80 -21.61 2.27
C LYS A 72 2.33 -20.38 3.01
N ILE A 73 1.02 -20.15 3.07
CA ILE A 73 0.45 -19.02 3.80
C ILE A 73 0.90 -19.06 5.28
N PHE A 74 0.73 -20.23 5.94
CA PHE A 74 1.13 -20.40 7.34
C PHE A 74 2.63 -20.22 7.58
N VAL A 75 3.46 -20.63 6.63
CA VAL A 75 4.92 -20.48 6.73
C VAL A 75 5.32 -19.01 6.51
N GLN A 76 4.85 -18.41 5.43
CA GLN A 76 5.20 -17.02 5.06
C GLN A 76 4.71 -16.01 6.11
N SER A 77 3.55 -16.27 6.71
CA SER A 77 3.00 -15.44 7.78
C SER A 77 3.61 -15.72 9.15
N GLY A 78 4.51 -16.72 9.28
CA GLY A 78 5.18 -17.06 10.53
C GLY A 78 4.32 -17.86 11.52
N CYS A 79 3.08 -18.17 11.21
CA CYS A 79 2.19 -18.92 12.11
C CYS A 79 2.78 -20.29 12.51
N ALA A 80 3.39 -20.97 11.55
CA ALA A 80 3.98 -22.30 11.73
C ALA A 80 5.18 -22.32 12.69
N ALA A 81 5.82 -21.17 12.95
CA ALA A 81 6.94 -21.08 13.89
C ALA A 81 6.49 -21.22 15.35
N CYS A 82 5.32 -20.62 15.67
CA CYS A 82 4.82 -20.56 17.04
C CYS A 82 3.71 -21.56 17.34
N HIS A 83 2.94 -21.96 16.33
CA HIS A 83 1.78 -22.84 16.49
C HIS A 83 1.97 -24.23 15.90
N MET A 84 1.46 -25.22 16.60
CA MET A 84 1.18 -26.52 16.01
C MET A 84 -0.16 -26.42 15.25
N ILE A 85 -0.10 -26.74 13.95
CA ILE A 85 -1.28 -26.68 13.06
C ILE A 85 -1.48 -28.09 12.45
N PRO A 86 -2.49 -28.85 12.88
CA PRO A 86 -2.77 -30.15 12.30
C PRO A 86 -2.96 -30.08 10.79
N GLY A 87 -2.42 -31.06 10.07
CA GLY A 87 -2.41 -31.08 8.60
C GLY A 87 -1.26 -30.26 7.95
N ILE A 88 -0.60 -29.38 8.67
CA ILE A 88 0.57 -28.61 8.17
C ILE A 88 1.85 -29.21 8.77
N ARG A 89 2.53 -30.02 7.97
CA ARG A 89 3.68 -30.84 8.43
C ARG A 89 4.81 -30.05 9.10
N VAL A 90 5.06 -28.83 8.66
CA VAL A 90 6.13 -27.96 9.17
C VAL A 90 5.72 -27.15 10.40
N ALA A 91 4.41 -27.03 10.67
CA ALA A 91 3.88 -26.25 11.78
C ALA A 91 3.88 -27.09 13.08
N LYS A 92 5.00 -27.05 13.80
CA LYS A 92 5.23 -27.80 15.05
C LYS A 92 5.59 -26.88 16.22
N GLY A 93 5.33 -25.57 16.09
CA GLY A 93 5.59 -24.59 17.14
C GLY A 93 4.80 -24.89 18.43
N ARG A 94 5.33 -24.43 19.57
CA ARG A 94 4.74 -24.63 20.90
C ARG A 94 4.68 -23.34 21.72
N GLU A 95 5.12 -22.24 21.12
CA GLU A 95 5.08 -20.90 21.76
C GLU A 95 3.65 -20.34 21.84
N GLY A 96 2.76 -20.84 21.00
CA GLY A 96 1.34 -20.53 20.99
C GLY A 96 0.50 -21.81 21.08
N PRO A 97 -0.83 -21.68 21.33
CA PRO A 97 -1.73 -22.82 21.44
C PRO A 97 -1.81 -23.61 20.12
N LYS A 98 -2.09 -24.89 20.25
CA LYS A 98 -2.44 -25.76 19.12
C LYS A 98 -3.69 -25.21 18.43
N LEU A 99 -3.69 -25.16 17.11
CA LEU A 99 -4.76 -24.56 16.33
C LEU A 99 -5.75 -25.62 15.84
N GLU A 100 -6.60 -26.09 16.73
CA GLU A 100 -7.74 -27.00 16.49
C GLU A 100 -9.01 -26.20 16.72
N LEU A 101 -9.28 -25.22 15.86
CA LEU A 101 -10.29 -24.21 16.11
C LEU A 101 -11.70 -24.65 15.73
N GLY A 102 -11.86 -25.73 14.97
CA GLY A 102 -13.17 -26.36 14.79
C GLY A 102 -13.81 -26.80 16.11
N THR A 103 -12.98 -27.21 17.09
CA THR A 103 -13.47 -27.56 18.43
C THR A 103 -13.29 -26.40 19.42
N ASN A 104 -12.13 -25.73 19.38
CA ASN A 104 -11.74 -24.81 20.42
C ASN A 104 -12.31 -23.40 20.28
N ALA A 105 -12.77 -22.98 19.11
CA ALA A 105 -13.26 -21.62 18.89
C ALA A 105 -14.52 -21.34 19.72
N SER A 106 -15.53 -22.21 19.62
CA SER A 106 -16.77 -22.09 20.42
C SER A 106 -16.51 -22.14 21.92
N ARG A 107 -15.63 -23.04 22.37
CA ARG A 107 -15.28 -23.20 23.78
C ARG A 107 -14.60 -21.93 24.34
N ARG A 108 -13.69 -21.34 23.56
CA ARG A 108 -12.99 -20.09 23.96
C ARG A 108 -13.88 -18.86 23.87
N LEU A 109 -14.79 -18.83 22.91
CA LEU A 109 -15.76 -17.75 22.77
C LEU A 109 -16.73 -17.74 23.99
N ALA A 110 -17.05 -18.93 24.52
CA ALA A 110 -17.89 -19.08 25.72
C ALA A 110 -17.13 -18.92 27.06
N ASP A 111 -15.81 -18.71 27.03
CA ASP A 111 -15.00 -18.54 28.26
C ASP A 111 -15.38 -17.25 28.99
N PRO A 112 -15.66 -17.28 30.29
CA PRO A 112 -15.96 -16.08 31.11
C PRO A 112 -14.85 -15.03 31.06
N ASN A 113 -13.63 -15.41 30.74
CA ASN A 113 -12.48 -14.49 30.60
C ASN A 113 -12.35 -13.87 29.22
N TYR A 114 -13.16 -14.31 28.25
CA TYR A 114 -13.18 -13.69 26.93
C TYR A 114 -13.63 -12.21 27.05
N ARG A 115 -12.85 -11.30 26.46
CA ARG A 115 -13.10 -9.84 26.50
C ARG A 115 -13.13 -9.24 25.09
N GLY A 116 -13.14 -10.08 24.07
CA GLY A 116 -13.25 -9.65 22.69
C GLY A 116 -14.67 -9.24 22.30
N GLN A 117 -14.85 -8.97 21.04
CA GLN A 117 -16.11 -8.50 20.45
C GLN A 117 -16.76 -9.53 19.51
N ALA A 118 -16.10 -10.66 19.26
CA ALA A 118 -16.62 -11.69 18.39
C ALA A 118 -17.86 -12.36 18.97
N ASN A 119 -18.83 -12.67 18.11
CA ASN A 119 -20.07 -13.37 18.45
C ASN A 119 -20.18 -14.72 17.75
N THR A 120 -19.33 -14.99 16.78
CA THR A 120 -19.25 -16.23 16.02
C THR A 120 -17.85 -16.80 16.07
N GLU A 121 -17.72 -18.11 15.81
CA GLU A 121 -16.42 -18.79 15.74
C GLU A 121 -15.51 -18.18 14.67
N TRP A 122 -16.10 -17.78 13.55
CA TRP A 122 -15.36 -17.13 12.47
C TRP A 122 -14.79 -15.79 12.93
N GLU A 123 -15.62 -14.96 13.55
CA GLU A 123 -15.19 -13.66 14.12
C GLU A 123 -14.15 -13.84 15.23
N TYR A 124 -14.31 -14.88 16.07
CA TYR A 124 -13.33 -15.21 17.10
C TYR A 124 -11.95 -15.52 16.51
N VAL A 125 -11.89 -16.35 15.48
CA VAL A 125 -10.61 -16.68 14.82
C VAL A 125 -10.03 -15.44 14.14
N GLN A 126 -10.86 -14.64 13.49
CA GLN A 126 -10.45 -13.37 12.91
C GLN A 126 -9.86 -12.43 13.97
N GLU A 127 -10.57 -12.22 15.05
CA GLU A 127 -10.13 -11.36 16.17
C GLU A 127 -8.83 -11.88 16.78
N SER A 128 -8.71 -13.19 17.00
CA SER A 128 -7.49 -13.81 17.55
C SER A 128 -6.25 -13.56 16.68
N ILE A 129 -6.41 -13.38 15.37
CA ILE A 129 -5.32 -13.07 14.45
C ILE A 129 -5.03 -11.56 14.44
N LEU A 130 -6.08 -10.72 14.39
CA LEU A 130 -5.95 -9.27 14.22
C LEU A 130 -5.72 -8.52 15.53
N ASN A 131 -6.28 -9.02 16.63
CA ASN A 131 -6.17 -8.48 17.97
C ASN A 131 -5.91 -9.60 18.99
N PRO A 132 -4.75 -10.27 18.95
CA PRO A 132 -4.46 -11.45 19.78
C PRO A 132 -4.52 -11.18 21.29
N GLY A 133 -4.47 -9.92 21.71
CA GLY A 133 -4.63 -9.54 23.11
C GLY A 133 -6.08 -9.53 23.62
N ALA A 134 -7.09 -9.67 22.76
CA ALA A 134 -8.49 -9.73 23.16
C ALA A 134 -8.81 -10.95 24.04
N TYR A 135 -8.14 -12.07 23.78
CA TYR A 135 -8.23 -13.26 24.59
C TYR A 135 -6.90 -14.04 24.61
N ILE A 136 -6.34 -14.21 25.78
CA ILE A 136 -5.12 -14.98 25.99
C ILE A 136 -5.51 -16.38 26.46
N VAL A 137 -5.16 -17.40 25.69
CA VAL A 137 -5.42 -18.80 26.06
C VAL A 137 -4.61 -19.13 27.32
N GLN A 138 -5.27 -19.74 28.30
CA GLN A 138 -4.64 -20.07 29.57
C GLN A 138 -3.36 -20.90 29.37
N GLY A 139 -2.28 -20.53 30.05
CA GLY A 139 -0.98 -21.17 29.97
C GLY A 139 -0.03 -20.56 28.92
N TYR A 140 -0.48 -19.57 28.16
CA TYR A 140 0.36 -18.85 27.20
C TYR A 140 0.55 -17.38 27.62
N PRO A 141 1.74 -16.79 27.36
CA PRO A 141 2.00 -15.40 27.67
C PRO A 141 1.34 -14.44 26.68
N ASP A 142 0.96 -13.24 27.16
CA ASP A 142 0.57 -12.13 26.27
C ASP A 142 1.79 -11.56 25.52
N HIS A 143 1.52 -10.76 24.49
CA HIS A 143 2.50 -10.05 23.67
C HIS A 143 3.50 -10.91 22.87
N VAL A 144 3.33 -12.23 22.80
CA VAL A 144 4.14 -13.11 21.96
C VAL A 144 3.63 -13.12 20.53
N MET A 145 2.32 -13.20 20.32
CA MET A 145 1.75 -13.14 18.99
C MET A 145 1.80 -11.72 18.44
N PRO A 146 2.34 -11.49 17.22
CA PRO A 146 2.43 -10.17 16.63
C PRO A 146 1.07 -9.53 16.39
N ARG A 147 0.97 -8.20 16.60
CA ARG A 147 -0.28 -7.42 16.43
C ARG A 147 -0.40 -6.69 15.09
N TRP A 148 0.47 -7.00 14.13
CA TRP A 148 0.52 -6.31 12.84
C TRP A 148 -0.13 -7.08 11.68
N TYR A 149 -0.76 -8.22 11.92
CA TYR A 149 -1.34 -9.05 10.86
C TYR A 149 -2.40 -8.34 10.02
N GLY A 150 -3.18 -7.42 10.59
CA GLY A 150 -4.13 -6.60 9.84
C GLY A 150 -3.51 -5.73 8.74
N GLN A 151 -2.20 -5.45 8.83
CA GLN A 151 -1.43 -4.69 7.84
C GLN A 151 -0.66 -5.60 6.86
N LYS A 152 -0.51 -6.87 7.20
CA LYS A 152 0.39 -7.80 6.50
C LYS A 152 -0.31 -8.99 5.85
N LEU A 153 -1.56 -9.22 6.13
CA LEU A 153 -2.39 -10.21 5.45
C LEU A 153 -3.43 -9.51 4.59
N THR A 154 -3.62 -9.98 3.37
CA THR A 154 -4.80 -9.57 2.61
C THR A 154 -6.05 -10.22 3.19
N ALA A 155 -7.23 -9.64 2.91
CA ALA A 155 -8.50 -10.23 3.32
C ALA A 155 -8.65 -11.68 2.81
N GLY A 156 -8.20 -11.97 1.58
CA GLY A 156 -8.25 -13.32 1.01
C GLY A 156 -7.32 -14.31 1.72
N ALA A 157 -6.16 -13.87 2.19
CA ALA A 157 -5.26 -14.72 2.98
C ALA A 157 -5.87 -15.01 4.36
N LEU A 158 -6.43 -13.98 5.00
CA LEU A 158 -7.08 -14.10 6.30
C LEU A 158 -8.28 -15.06 6.24
N ASP A 159 -9.16 -14.88 5.27
CA ASP A 159 -10.32 -15.75 5.05
C ASP A 159 -9.91 -17.22 4.84
N LYS A 160 -8.89 -17.45 4.03
CA LYS A 160 -8.36 -18.79 3.77
C LYS A 160 -7.76 -19.45 5.02
N ILE A 161 -7.07 -18.67 5.86
CA ILE A 161 -6.55 -19.10 7.16
C ILE A 161 -7.71 -19.52 8.07
N ILE A 162 -8.69 -18.63 8.26
CA ILE A 162 -9.83 -18.84 9.15
C ILE A 162 -10.61 -20.09 8.71
N THR A 163 -10.94 -20.16 7.43
CA THR A 163 -11.67 -21.30 6.84
C THR A 163 -10.93 -22.62 7.06
N TYR A 164 -9.60 -22.62 6.96
CA TYR A 164 -8.81 -23.81 7.22
C TYR A 164 -8.84 -24.21 8.70
N LEU A 165 -8.60 -23.25 9.60
CA LEU A 165 -8.50 -23.51 11.05
C LEU A 165 -9.82 -23.99 11.66
N LEU A 166 -10.96 -23.50 11.18
CA LEU A 166 -12.29 -23.93 11.64
C LEU A 166 -12.66 -25.35 11.19
N LYS A 167 -11.95 -25.93 10.22
CA LYS A 167 -12.13 -27.33 9.82
C LYS A 167 -11.31 -28.31 10.66
N ILE A 168 -10.42 -27.81 11.51
CA ILE A 168 -9.54 -28.66 12.32
C ILE A 168 -10.20 -28.89 13.68
N GLU A 169 -10.60 -30.11 13.91
CA GLU A 169 -11.16 -30.58 15.19
C GLU A 169 -10.08 -31.19 16.09
N GLU A 170 -10.30 -31.13 17.39
CA GLU A 170 -9.46 -31.80 18.37
C GLU A 170 -9.71 -33.32 18.24
N VAL A 171 -8.64 -34.07 18.00
CA VAL A 171 -8.71 -35.52 18.00
C VAL A 171 -8.70 -36.02 19.44
N PRO A 172 -9.70 -36.79 19.88
CA PRO A 172 -9.80 -37.27 21.25
C PRO A 172 -8.64 -38.19 21.65
#